data_5ccbc3641f2c479949d838d05b3c40ae
#
_entry.id   5ccbc3641f2c479949d838d05b3c40ae
#
_cell.length_a   1.000
_cell.length_b   1.000
_cell.length_c   1.000
_cell.angle_alpha   90.00
_cell.angle_beta   90.00
_cell.angle_gamma   90.00
#
_symmetry.space_group_name_H-M   'P 1'
#
loop_
_entity.id
_entity.type
_entity.pdbx_description
1 polymer ?
#
loop_
_entity_poly.entity_id
_entity_poly.type
_entity_poly.pdbx_seq_one_letter_code
_entity_poly.pdbx_strand_id
1 'polypeptide(L)'
;MLRPEYLAQRLTPYPLPTKDWGVLRTIGDAHAYIMALPKKRGLRAHWQHTCRLLLQQASAAPLTRQVHLALFMDGKLDAGAFEHMSSARRWRRHALTS
;
A
#
# COMPACT_ATOMS: atom_id res chain seq x y z
N MET A 1 -17.63 10.23 2.67
CA MET A 1 -16.61 10.69 1.70
C MET A 1 -15.26 10.81 2.38
N LEU A 2 -14.20 10.34 1.70
CA LEU A 2 -12.86 10.40 2.29
C LEU A 2 -12.30 11.81 2.20
N ARG A 3 -11.67 12.27 3.29
CA ARG A 3 -11.14 13.62 3.37
C ARG A 3 -9.85 13.75 2.55
N PRO A 4 -9.63 14.87 1.85
CA PRO A 4 -8.40 15.06 1.10
C PRO A 4 -7.14 14.96 1.98
N GLU A 5 -7.18 15.43 3.21
CA GLU A 5 -6.06 15.35 4.15
C GLU A 5 -5.71 13.90 4.46
N TYR A 6 -6.71 13.04 4.61
CA TYR A 6 -6.49 11.62 4.83
C TYR A 6 -5.84 10.96 3.62
N LEU A 7 -6.36 11.26 2.42
CA LEU A 7 -5.83 10.68 1.19
C LEU A 7 -4.41 11.14 0.88
N ALA A 8 -4.02 12.32 1.36
CA ALA A 8 -2.67 12.85 1.16
C ALA A 8 -1.62 12.20 2.06
N GLN A 9 -2.03 11.49 3.10
CA GLN A 9 -1.09 10.83 4.00
C GLN A 9 -0.29 9.75 3.28
N ARG A 10 0.99 9.67 3.60
CA ARG A 10 1.86 8.67 2.99
C ARG A 10 1.65 7.31 3.63
N LEU A 11 1.76 6.27 2.82
CA LEU A 11 1.81 4.90 3.32
C LEU A 11 3.07 4.75 4.19
N THR A 12 2.93 4.08 5.32
CA THR A 12 4.03 3.87 6.26
C THR A 12 4.09 2.40 6.66
N PRO A 13 5.27 1.86 6.84
CA PRO A 13 6.59 2.52 6.82
C PRO A 13 7.19 2.68 5.42
N TYR A 14 6.59 2.13 4.38
CA TYR A 14 7.11 2.22 3.02
C TYR A 14 6.02 2.43 1.99
N PRO A 15 6.37 2.98 0.80
CA PRO A 15 5.48 2.87 -0.36
C PRO A 15 5.40 1.42 -0.83
N LEU A 16 4.36 1.09 -1.60
CA LEU A 16 4.13 -0.28 -2.06
C LEU A 16 4.20 -0.35 -3.58
N PRO A 17 5.25 -0.97 -4.13
CA PRO A 17 5.34 -1.14 -5.58
C PRO A 17 4.42 -2.26 -6.06
N THR A 18 3.68 -2.00 -7.13
CA THR A 18 2.77 -2.97 -7.74
C THR A 18 3.29 -3.37 -9.11
N LYS A 19 2.86 -4.54 -9.59
CA LYS A 19 3.21 -5.02 -10.92
C LYS A 19 2.38 -4.37 -12.02
N ASP A 20 1.20 -3.86 -11.69
CA ASP A 20 0.22 -3.41 -12.69
C ASP A 20 -0.15 -1.94 -12.58
N TRP A 21 0.35 -1.19 -11.61
CA TRP A 21 -0.07 0.19 -11.40
C TRP A 21 1.08 1.14 -11.06
N GLY A 22 2.28 0.63 -10.83
CA GLY A 22 3.40 1.42 -10.35
C GLY A 22 3.45 1.44 -8.83
N VAL A 23 4.02 2.49 -8.24
CA VAL A 23 4.27 2.56 -6.81
C VAL A 23 3.16 3.34 -6.11
N LEU A 24 2.54 2.72 -5.12
CA LEU A 24 1.55 3.38 -4.27
C LEU A 24 2.29 4.09 -3.14
N ARG A 25 2.19 5.40 -3.09
CA ARG A 25 2.94 6.23 -2.13
C ARG A 25 2.06 6.83 -1.04
N THR A 26 0.78 7.06 -1.35
CA THR A 26 -0.16 7.69 -0.43
C THR A 26 -1.40 6.82 -0.27
N ILE A 27 -2.21 7.16 0.74
CA ILE A 27 -3.51 6.50 0.91
C ILE A 27 -4.40 6.76 -0.31
N GLY A 28 -4.30 7.95 -0.91
CA GLY A 28 -5.03 8.27 -2.14
C GLY A 28 -4.62 7.36 -3.30
N ASP A 29 -3.33 7.03 -3.41
CA ASP A 29 -2.86 6.10 -4.44
C ASP A 29 -3.48 4.71 -4.23
N ALA A 30 -3.50 4.24 -2.98
CA ALA A 30 -4.11 2.96 -2.64
C ALA A 30 -5.61 2.97 -2.93
N HIS A 31 -6.29 4.07 -2.60
CA HIS A 31 -7.71 4.22 -2.89
C HIS A 31 -7.97 4.16 -4.40
N ALA A 32 -7.18 4.88 -5.20
CA ALA A 32 -7.30 4.86 -6.66
C ALA A 32 -7.08 3.45 -7.22
N TYR A 33 -6.09 2.74 -6.68
CA TYR A 33 -5.82 1.35 -7.08
C TYR A 33 -7.05 0.46 -6.84
N ILE A 34 -7.65 0.58 -5.64
CA ILE A 34 -8.80 -0.23 -5.26
C ILE A 34 -10.02 0.10 -6.15
N MET A 35 -10.25 1.38 -6.44
CA MET A 35 -11.35 1.80 -7.29
C MET A 35 -11.22 1.30 -8.73
N ALA A 36 -9.99 1.03 -9.18
CA ALA A 36 -9.71 0.51 -10.51
C ALA A 36 -9.69 -1.02 -10.59
N LEU A 37 -9.88 -1.73 -9.47
CA LEU A 37 -9.83 -3.20 -9.46
C LEU A 37 -10.95 -3.80 -10.29
N PRO A 38 -10.67 -4.86 -11.08
CA PRO A 38 -11.73 -5.64 -11.68
C PRO A 38 -12.67 -6.19 -10.61
N LYS A 39 -13.94 -6.35 -10.95
CA LYS A 39 -14.96 -6.77 -10.01
C LYS A 39 -14.60 -8.05 -9.26
N LYS A 40 -14.05 -9.04 -9.96
CA LYS A 40 -13.66 -10.31 -9.35
C LYS A 40 -12.61 -10.13 -8.25
N ARG A 41 -11.62 -9.26 -8.48
CA ARG A 41 -10.58 -8.98 -7.48
C ARG A 41 -11.15 -8.18 -6.31
N GLY A 42 -11.93 -7.14 -6.62
CA GLY A 42 -12.50 -6.27 -5.60
C GLY A 42 -13.42 -6.98 -4.62
N LEU A 43 -14.02 -8.09 -5.03
CA LEU A 43 -14.91 -8.86 -4.16
C LEU A 43 -14.18 -9.82 -3.22
N ARG A 44 -12.87 -10.00 -3.39
CA ARG A 44 -12.07 -10.87 -2.51
C ARG A 44 -12.05 -10.30 -1.09
N ALA A 45 -12.03 -11.22 -0.11
CA ALA A 45 -12.12 -10.84 1.31
C ALA A 45 -11.04 -9.83 1.72
N HIS A 46 -9.81 -9.99 1.23
CA HIS A 46 -8.72 -9.09 1.62
C HIS A 46 -8.93 -7.66 1.09
N TRP A 47 -9.56 -7.49 -0.09
CA TRP A 47 -9.89 -6.15 -0.59
C TRP A 47 -11.11 -5.57 0.11
N GLN A 48 -12.08 -6.40 0.46
CA GLN A 48 -13.25 -5.97 1.25
C GLN A 48 -12.81 -5.43 2.61
N HIS A 49 -11.87 -6.11 3.25
CA HIS A 49 -11.32 -5.65 4.52
C HIS A 49 -10.56 -4.33 4.36
N THR A 50 -9.79 -4.20 3.28
CA THR A 50 -9.08 -2.96 2.97
C THR A 50 -10.05 -1.80 2.81
N CYS A 51 -11.17 -2.02 2.10
CA CYS A 51 -12.20 -0.99 1.94
C CYS A 51 -12.79 -0.55 3.27
N ARG A 52 -13.02 -1.49 4.19
CA ARG A 52 -13.52 -1.14 5.52
C ARG A 52 -12.56 -0.25 6.27
N LEU A 53 -11.26 -0.55 6.22
CA LEU A 53 -10.24 0.28 6.86
C LEU A 53 -10.23 1.69 6.27
N LEU A 54 -10.35 1.80 4.95
CA LEU A 54 -10.43 3.10 4.28
C LEU A 54 -11.64 3.90 4.75
N LEU A 55 -12.82 3.26 4.78
CA LEU A 55 -14.06 3.93 5.19
C LEU A 55 -14.02 4.36 6.65
N GLN A 56 -13.32 3.63 7.49
CA GLN A 56 -13.11 3.97 8.89
C GLN A 56 -11.98 4.99 9.08
N GLN A 57 -11.33 5.40 8.01
CA GLN A 57 -10.17 6.28 8.02
C GLN A 57 -9.09 5.76 8.98
N ALA A 58 -8.75 4.49 8.82
CA ALA A 58 -7.72 3.85 9.62
C ALA A 58 -6.37 4.53 9.41
N SER A 59 -5.53 4.51 10.45
CA SER A 59 -4.18 5.09 10.38
C SER A 59 -3.37 4.47 9.24
N ALA A 60 -2.38 5.23 8.74
CA ALA A 60 -1.60 4.81 7.59
C ALA A 60 -0.89 3.46 7.80
N ALA A 61 -0.33 3.20 8.98
CA ALA A 61 0.43 1.97 9.22
C ALA A 61 -0.43 0.70 9.10
N PRO A 62 -1.57 0.55 9.79
CA PRO A 62 -2.39 -0.65 9.62
C PRO A 62 -2.99 -0.75 8.23
N LEU A 63 -3.34 0.38 7.61
CA LEU A 63 -3.85 0.37 6.25
C LEU A 63 -2.78 -0.12 5.27
N THR A 64 -1.54 0.36 5.40
CA THR A 64 -0.43 -0.06 4.57
C THR A 64 -0.19 -1.56 4.67
N ARG A 65 -0.22 -2.10 5.89
CA ARG A 65 -0.05 -3.55 6.09
C ARG A 65 -1.15 -4.34 5.39
N GLN A 66 -2.39 -3.85 5.45
CA GLN A 66 -3.50 -4.54 4.81
C GLN A 66 -3.40 -4.49 3.28
N VAL A 67 -3.03 -3.34 2.72
CA VAL A 67 -2.83 -3.21 1.27
C VAL A 67 -1.66 -4.11 0.82
N HIS A 68 -0.57 -4.14 1.59
CA HIS A 68 0.57 -5.00 1.33
C HIS A 68 0.12 -6.47 1.25
N LEU A 69 -0.62 -6.92 2.26
CA LEU A 69 -1.12 -8.29 2.31
C LEU A 69 -2.03 -8.59 1.10
N ALA A 70 -2.93 -7.69 0.78
CA ALA A 70 -3.86 -7.88 -0.34
C ALA A 70 -3.12 -7.97 -1.67
N LEU A 71 -2.12 -7.12 -1.89
CA LEU A 71 -1.29 -7.17 -3.09
C LEU A 71 -0.51 -8.47 -3.17
N PHE A 72 0.04 -8.91 -2.04
CA PHE A 72 0.78 -10.17 -1.97
C PHE A 72 -0.12 -11.35 -2.30
N MET A 73 -1.31 -11.41 -1.72
CA MET A 73 -2.26 -12.50 -1.96
C MET A 73 -2.74 -12.54 -3.40
N ASP A 74 -2.81 -11.40 -4.07
CA ASP A 74 -3.19 -11.32 -5.48
C ASP A 74 -2.01 -11.56 -6.44
N GLY A 75 -0.80 -11.70 -5.90
CA GLY A 75 0.40 -11.83 -6.73
C GLY A 75 0.73 -10.54 -7.48
N LYS A 76 0.30 -9.39 -6.98
CA LYS A 76 0.49 -8.09 -7.62
C LYS A 76 1.50 -7.19 -6.92
N LEU A 77 2.04 -7.62 -5.78
CA LEU A 77 3.15 -6.92 -5.16
C LEU A 77 4.41 -7.17 -5.97
N ASP A 78 5.10 -6.09 -6.33
CA ASP A 78 6.42 -6.24 -6.98
C ASP A 78 7.45 -6.50 -5.89
N ALA A 79 7.64 -7.78 -5.57
CA ALA A 79 8.50 -8.19 -4.46
C ALA A 79 9.96 -7.79 -4.67
N GLY A 80 10.44 -7.85 -5.91
CA GLY A 80 11.82 -7.45 -6.22
C GLY A 80 12.05 -5.97 -5.97
N ALA A 81 11.14 -5.12 -6.47
CA ALA A 81 11.23 -3.68 -6.23
C ALA A 81 11.07 -3.36 -4.74
N PHE A 82 10.15 -4.06 -4.05
CA PHE A 82 9.94 -3.86 -2.62
C PHE A 82 11.18 -4.19 -1.81
N GLU A 83 11.83 -5.32 -2.10
CA GLU A 83 13.06 -5.70 -1.44
C GLU A 83 14.17 -4.71 -1.69
N HIS A 84 14.30 -4.24 -2.94
CA HIS A 84 15.31 -3.25 -3.29
C HIS A 84 15.12 -1.95 -2.50
N MET A 85 13.88 -1.47 -2.43
CA MET A 85 13.55 -0.26 -1.67
C MET A 85 13.85 -0.42 -0.18
N SER A 86 13.48 -1.56 0.39
CA SER A 86 13.74 -1.89 1.80
C SER A 86 15.23 -2.00 2.09
N SER A 87 15.98 -2.66 1.21
CA SER A 87 17.43 -2.80 1.34
C SER A 87 18.14 -1.45 1.26
N ALA A 88 17.72 -0.59 0.33
CA ALA A 88 18.28 0.76 0.21
C ALA A 88 18.05 1.57 1.47
N ARG A 89 16.85 1.49 2.07
CA ARG A 89 16.55 2.15 3.34
C ARG A 89 17.42 1.65 4.48
N ARG A 90 17.55 0.33 4.56
CA ARG A 90 18.38 -0.32 5.58
C ARG A 90 19.83 0.08 5.45
N TRP A 91 20.32 0.13 4.23
CA TRP A 91 21.68 0.57 3.89
C TRP A 91 21.92 2.00 4.38
N ARG A 92 21.02 2.93 4.03
CA ARG A 92 21.15 4.33 4.43
C ARG A 92 21.17 4.48 5.94
N ARG A 93 20.30 3.78 6.64
CA ARG A 93 20.22 3.82 8.09
C ARG A 93 21.52 3.33 8.71
N HIS A 94 22.05 2.24 8.19
CA HIS A 94 23.33 1.68 8.67
C HIS A 94 24.49 2.63 8.42
N ALA A 95 24.55 3.23 7.24
CA ALA A 95 25.62 4.19 6.89
C ALA A 95 25.59 5.43 7.79
N LEU A 96 24.38 5.87 8.20
CA LEU A 96 24.25 7.04 9.06
C LEU A 96 24.60 6.76 10.53
N THR A 97 24.55 5.51 10.95
CA THR A 97 24.84 5.12 12.33
C THR A 97 26.27 4.64 12.55
N SER A 98 27.01 4.45 11.48
CA SER A 98 28.41 4.07 11.57
C SER A 98 29.35 5.32 11.55
#